data_4bc955f951f913bebe7e64453dd58465
#
_entry.id   4bc955f951f913bebe7e64453dd58465
#
_cell.length_a   1.000
_cell.length_b   1.000
_cell.length_c   1.000
_cell.angle_alpha   90.00
_cell.angle_beta   90.00
_cell.angle_gamma   90.00
#
_symmetry.space_group_name_H-M   'P 1'
#
loop_
_entity.id
_entity.type
_entity.pdbx_description
1 polymer ?
#
loop_
_entity_poly.entity_id
_entity_poly.type
_entity_poly.pdbx_seq_one_letter_code
_entity_poly.pdbx_strand_id
1 'polypeptide(L)'
;MPEGFSVMNPYEHADVRRVVTTFCERYYGGSRQRLPVWGINPGRYGAGLTGLSFTDPNALRQDLGIESAIVGRREPSAEFIYTMIDAYGGPASYYHDVYMSALSPLGFLRGGVNINFYDDAGFMREIVPFVIDCMRAQTSYGLRTDACVVLGTGKLKQFMERYVQPELQYQKVHYLEHPRYIMQYRRRFIDDYVTSYVTAIRDLVGN
;
A
#
# COMPACT_ATOMS: atom_id res chain seq x y z
N MET A 1 -16.97 6.11 -15.01
CA MET A 1 -16.30 7.14 -14.17
C MET A 1 -17.21 8.36 -14.14
N PRO A 2 -17.51 8.93 -12.95
CA PRO A 2 -18.28 10.18 -12.86
C PRO A 2 -17.55 11.36 -13.55
N GLU A 3 -18.31 12.39 -13.91
CA GLU A 3 -17.74 13.59 -14.52
C GLU A 3 -16.70 14.26 -13.60
N GLY A 4 -15.60 14.71 -14.18
CA GLY A 4 -14.50 15.35 -13.46
C GLY A 4 -13.52 14.39 -12.74
N PHE A 5 -13.77 13.08 -12.77
CA PHE A 5 -12.84 12.08 -12.27
C PHE A 5 -12.02 11.44 -13.39
N SER A 6 -10.78 11.10 -13.09
CA SER A 6 -9.91 10.32 -13.97
C SER A 6 -9.10 9.28 -13.20
N VAL A 7 -8.73 8.21 -13.90
CA VAL A 7 -7.92 7.12 -13.37
C VAL A 7 -6.45 7.40 -13.65
N MET A 8 -5.62 7.11 -12.67
CA MET A 8 -4.17 7.05 -12.80
C MET A 8 -3.75 5.59 -12.79
N ASN A 9 -3.39 5.07 -13.95
CA ASN A 9 -2.93 3.70 -14.13
C ASN A 9 -1.43 3.67 -14.42
N PRO A 10 -0.56 3.46 -13.42
CA PRO A 10 0.88 3.42 -13.64
C PRO A 10 1.31 2.28 -14.54
N TYR A 11 0.56 1.19 -14.57
CA TYR A 11 0.90 -0.04 -15.32
C TYR A 11 0.75 0.07 -16.83
N GLU A 12 0.25 1.18 -17.37
CA GLU A 12 0.26 1.47 -18.81
C GLU A 12 1.67 1.73 -19.32
N HIS A 13 2.59 2.15 -18.47
CA HIS A 13 3.97 2.44 -18.81
C HIS A 13 4.84 1.18 -18.77
N ALA A 14 5.59 0.92 -19.84
CA ALA A 14 6.44 -0.28 -19.96
C ALA A 14 7.52 -0.34 -18.86
N ASP A 15 8.14 0.80 -18.51
CA ASP A 15 9.17 0.86 -17.46
C ASP A 15 8.60 0.53 -16.09
N VAL A 16 7.36 0.96 -15.80
CA VAL A 16 6.66 0.60 -14.56
C VAL A 16 6.40 -0.91 -14.50
N ARG A 17 5.89 -1.50 -15.58
CA ARG A 17 5.69 -2.96 -15.62
C ARG A 17 6.98 -3.73 -15.37
N ARG A 18 8.09 -3.30 -16.01
CA ARG A 18 9.42 -3.89 -15.80
C ARG A 18 9.85 -3.78 -14.33
N VAL A 19 9.71 -2.60 -13.72
CA VAL A 19 10.03 -2.36 -12.30
C VAL A 19 9.23 -3.26 -11.40
N VAL A 20 7.91 -3.34 -11.59
CA VAL A 20 7.01 -4.19 -10.79
C VAL A 20 7.35 -5.66 -10.95
N THR A 21 7.63 -6.12 -12.17
CA THR A 21 8.06 -7.50 -12.44
C THR A 21 9.36 -7.81 -11.70
N THR A 22 10.38 -6.96 -11.84
CA THR A 22 11.67 -7.11 -11.15
C THR A 22 11.51 -7.17 -9.62
N PHE A 23 10.64 -6.31 -9.07
CA PHE A 23 10.33 -6.30 -7.66
C PHE A 23 9.65 -7.60 -7.20
N CYS A 24 8.62 -8.05 -7.92
CA CYS A 24 7.90 -9.27 -7.60
C CYS A 24 8.79 -10.52 -7.69
N GLU A 25 9.62 -10.62 -8.73
CA GLU A 25 10.60 -11.72 -8.89
C GLU A 25 11.59 -11.74 -7.73
N ARG A 26 12.08 -10.57 -7.29
CA ARG A 26 13.07 -10.46 -6.21
C ARG A 26 12.50 -10.79 -4.83
N TYR A 27 11.28 -10.34 -4.54
CA TYR A 27 10.75 -10.35 -3.18
C TYR A 27 9.55 -11.27 -2.97
N TYR A 28 8.75 -11.54 -4.00
CA TYR A 28 7.51 -12.29 -3.87
C TYR A 28 7.55 -13.70 -4.47
N GLY A 29 8.72 -14.17 -4.84
CA GLY A 29 8.91 -15.56 -5.27
C GLY A 29 8.59 -16.58 -4.16
N GLY A 30 8.35 -17.86 -4.59
CA GLY A 30 8.08 -18.97 -3.69
C GLY A 30 6.61 -19.09 -3.26
N SER A 31 6.33 -20.10 -2.42
CA SER A 31 4.97 -20.48 -1.98
C SER A 31 4.60 -20.01 -0.56
N ARG A 32 5.42 -19.14 0.05
CA ARG A 32 5.16 -18.65 1.41
C ARG A 32 3.91 -17.76 1.43
N GLN A 33 3.02 -18.03 2.37
CA GLN A 33 1.90 -17.14 2.66
C GLN A 33 2.40 -15.90 3.42
N ARG A 34 2.12 -14.72 2.89
CA ARG A 34 2.55 -13.44 3.45
C ARG A 34 1.40 -12.72 4.14
N LEU A 35 1.72 -12.01 5.23
CA LEU A 35 0.79 -11.12 5.90
C LEU A 35 0.46 -9.93 4.99
N PRO A 36 -0.80 -9.71 4.59
CA PRO A 36 -1.15 -8.54 3.79
C PRO A 36 -1.15 -7.26 4.63
N VAL A 37 -0.51 -6.22 4.09
CA VAL A 37 -0.52 -4.84 4.60
C VAL A 37 -1.16 -3.96 3.54
N TRP A 38 -2.30 -3.36 3.87
CA TRP A 38 -3.15 -2.65 2.93
C TRP A 38 -3.07 -1.13 3.09
N GLY A 39 -2.69 -0.45 2.02
CA GLY A 39 -2.89 0.99 1.83
C GLY A 39 -4.22 1.30 1.16
N ILE A 40 -4.41 2.54 0.75
CA ILE A 40 -5.65 3.05 0.15
C ILE A 40 -5.65 2.82 -1.37
N ASN A 41 -4.97 3.68 -2.07
CA ASN A 41 -4.77 3.71 -3.52
C ASN A 41 -3.50 4.51 -3.85
N PRO A 42 -2.91 4.34 -5.04
CA PRO A 42 -1.71 5.05 -5.46
C PRO A 42 -1.80 6.57 -5.33
N GLY A 43 -0.78 7.15 -4.69
CA GLY A 43 -0.52 8.58 -4.71
C GLY A 43 0.30 8.96 -5.95
N ARG A 44 0.03 10.14 -6.55
CA ARG A 44 0.62 10.54 -7.85
C ARG A 44 2.14 10.76 -7.85
N TYR A 45 2.79 10.84 -6.70
CA TYR A 45 4.24 11.04 -6.58
C TYR A 45 5.00 9.80 -6.09
N GLY A 46 4.28 8.78 -5.61
CA GLY A 46 4.80 7.49 -5.18
C GLY A 46 4.34 6.37 -6.09
N ALA A 47 3.45 5.53 -5.60
CA ALA A 47 2.94 4.37 -6.32
C ALA A 47 2.30 4.70 -7.69
N GLY A 48 1.78 5.90 -7.87
CA GLY A 48 1.27 6.37 -9.16
C GLY A 48 2.35 6.56 -10.23
N LEU A 49 3.64 6.65 -9.83
CA LEU A 49 4.78 6.68 -10.73
C LEU A 49 5.45 5.31 -10.84
N THR A 50 5.61 4.59 -9.73
CA THR A 50 6.41 3.37 -9.66
C THR A 50 5.61 2.07 -9.82
N GLY A 51 4.29 2.12 -9.61
CA GLY A 51 3.42 0.94 -9.53
C GLY A 51 3.57 0.15 -8.22
N LEU A 52 4.47 0.53 -7.32
CA LEU A 52 4.72 -0.14 -6.05
C LEU A 52 4.17 0.68 -4.88
N SER A 53 3.35 0.05 -4.04
CA SER A 53 2.73 0.72 -2.90
C SER A 53 3.76 1.33 -1.96
N PHE A 54 3.53 2.57 -1.53
CA PHE A 54 4.41 3.36 -0.67
C PHE A 54 5.86 3.52 -1.16
N THR A 55 6.10 3.32 -2.47
CA THR A 55 7.44 3.39 -3.05
C THR A 55 7.50 4.55 -4.05
N ASP A 56 8.28 5.57 -3.74
CA ASP A 56 8.59 6.65 -4.68
C ASP A 56 9.85 6.32 -5.52
N PRO A 57 10.18 7.10 -6.56
CA PRO A 57 11.34 6.83 -7.40
C PRO A 57 12.70 6.88 -6.66
N ASN A 58 12.79 7.58 -5.52
CA ASN A 58 14.00 7.59 -4.71
C ASN A 58 14.14 6.29 -3.91
N ALA A 59 13.07 5.86 -3.25
CA ALA A 59 13.02 4.58 -2.55
C ALA A 59 13.29 3.40 -3.50
N LEU A 60 12.73 3.45 -4.72
CA LEU A 60 13.00 2.45 -5.75
C LEU A 60 14.49 2.25 -6.00
N ARG A 61 15.25 3.36 -6.14
CA ARG A 61 16.70 3.30 -6.41
C ARG A 61 17.53 3.06 -5.15
N GLN A 62 17.26 3.82 -4.09
CA GLN A 62 18.13 3.86 -2.91
C GLN A 62 17.88 2.69 -1.97
N ASP A 63 16.60 2.37 -1.73
CA ASP A 63 16.22 1.38 -0.72
C ASP A 63 16.03 -0.02 -1.35
N LEU A 64 15.57 -0.10 -2.60
CA LEU A 64 15.36 -1.37 -3.30
C LEU A 64 16.45 -1.71 -4.31
N GLY A 65 17.30 -0.78 -4.71
CA GLY A 65 18.33 -0.99 -5.73
C GLY A 65 17.75 -1.44 -7.08
N ILE A 66 16.59 -0.93 -7.46
CA ILE A 66 15.96 -1.21 -8.76
C ILE A 66 16.16 -0.02 -9.68
N GLU A 67 16.97 -0.22 -10.72
CA GLU A 67 17.25 0.81 -11.72
C GLU A 67 16.02 1.08 -12.61
N SER A 68 15.71 2.37 -12.80
CA SER A 68 14.63 2.80 -13.70
C SER A 68 14.83 4.22 -14.21
N ALA A 69 14.19 4.54 -15.34
CA ALA A 69 14.11 5.91 -15.85
C ALA A 69 13.06 6.76 -15.13
N ILE A 70 12.27 6.19 -14.23
CA ILE A 70 11.24 6.89 -13.49
C ILE A 70 11.89 7.91 -12.54
N VAL A 71 11.52 9.17 -12.70
CA VAL A 71 12.01 10.27 -11.87
C VAL A 71 10.89 10.90 -11.07
N GLY A 72 11.20 11.38 -9.88
CA GLY A 72 10.24 12.03 -9.01
C GLY A 72 10.88 12.50 -7.71
N ARG A 73 10.08 13.16 -6.88
CA ARG A 73 10.50 13.64 -5.57
C ARG A 73 10.28 12.59 -4.48
N ARG A 74 11.00 12.72 -3.37
CA ARG A 74 10.74 11.94 -2.15
C ARG A 74 9.32 12.18 -1.65
N GLU A 75 8.61 11.11 -1.34
CA GLU A 75 7.27 11.17 -0.74
C GLU A 75 7.34 10.87 0.76
N PRO A 76 6.72 11.71 1.63
CA PRO A 76 6.80 11.48 3.08
C PRO A 76 6.30 10.10 3.53
N SER A 77 5.29 9.55 2.86
CA SER A 77 4.80 8.20 3.18
C SER A 77 5.83 7.12 2.87
N ALA A 78 6.56 7.26 1.75
CA ALA A 78 7.65 6.35 1.39
C ALA A 78 8.82 6.48 2.38
N GLU A 79 9.18 7.71 2.76
CA GLU A 79 10.22 7.96 3.76
C GLU A 79 9.94 7.18 5.06
N PHE A 80 8.73 7.30 5.61
CA PHE A 80 8.33 6.58 6.82
C PHE A 80 8.37 5.05 6.64
N ILE A 81 7.77 4.56 5.54
CA ILE A 81 7.68 3.12 5.28
C ILE A 81 9.06 2.50 5.13
N TYR A 82 9.99 3.13 4.43
CA TYR A 82 11.35 2.57 4.29
C TYR A 82 12.17 2.69 5.57
N THR A 83 11.97 3.73 6.40
CA THR A 83 12.53 3.77 7.76
C THR A 83 12.02 2.58 8.60
N MET A 84 10.74 2.25 8.51
CA MET A 84 10.15 1.10 9.21
C MET A 84 10.66 -0.23 8.64
N ILE A 85 10.78 -0.36 7.32
CA ILE A 85 11.34 -1.55 6.65
C ILE A 85 12.77 -1.79 7.11
N ASP A 86 13.60 -0.76 7.20
CA ASP A 86 14.97 -0.86 7.71
C ASP A 86 15.00 -1.35 9.17
N ALA A 87 14.14 -0.80 10.02
CA ALA A 87 14.00 -1.23 11.41
C ALA A 87 13.44 -2.67 11.55
N TYR A 88 12.67 -3.15 10.57
CA TYR A 88 12.20 -4.54 10.49
C TYR A 88 13.33 -5.53 10.16
N GLY A 89 14.43 -5.07 9.56
CA GLY A 89 15.55 -5.89 9.12
C GLY A 89 15.85 -5.80 7.62
N GLY A 90 15.36 -4.74 7.01
CA GLY A 90 15.56 -4.42 5.60
C GLY A 90 14.53 -5.04 4.64
N PRO A 91 14.57 -4.65 3.36
CA PRO A 91 13.58 -5.07 2.36
C PRO A 91 13.45 -6.59 2.21
N ALA A 92 14.58 -7.32 2.24
CA ALA A 92 14.55 -8.78 2.09
C ALA A 92 13.76 -9.46 3.22
N SER A 93 13.99 -9.07 4.48
CA SER A 93 13.28 -9.61 5.64
C SER A 93 11.81 -9.21 5.63
N TYR A 94 11.55 -7.93 5.36
CA TYR A 94 10.20 -7.41 5.37
C TYR A 94 9.30 -8.05 4.30
N TYR A 95 9.73 -8.05 3.05
CA TYR A 95 8.94 -8.62 1.94
C TYR A 95 8.94 -10.16 1.91
N HIS A 96 9.84 -10.81 2.65
CA HIS A 96 9.72 -12.24 2.92
C HIS A 96 8.46 -12.56 3.72
N ASP A 97 8.12 -11.75 4.71
CA ASP A 97 7.00 -11.96 5.64
C ASP A 97 5.72 -11.23 5.23
N VAL A 98 5.84 -10.11 4.51
CA VAL A 98 4.77 -9.16 4.25
C VAL A 98 4.51 -9.00 2.75
N TYR A 99 3.23 -8.98 2.38
CA TYR A 99 2.75 -8.49 1.09
C TYR A 99 2.19 -7.09 1.28
N MET A 100 2.90 -6.08 0.79
CA MET A 100 2.47 -4.68 0.89
C MET A 100 1.80 -4.23 -0.40
N SER A 101 0.54 -3.83 -0.32
CA SER A 101 -0.23 -3.36 -1.46
C SER A 101 -1.27 -2.31 -1.05
N ALA A 102 -2.18 -1.99 -1.95
CA ALA A 102 -3.31 -1.10 -1.72
C ALA A 102 -4.62 -1.79 -2.06
N LEU A 103 -5.73 -1.33 -1.46
CA LEU A 103 -7.06 -1.84 -1.77
C LEU A 103 -7.37 -1.67 -3.26
N SER A 104 -7.05 -0.49 -3.82
CA SER A 104 -7.10 -0.25 -5.26
C SER A 104 -5.69 -0.18 -5.83
N PRO A 105 -5.36 -0.94 -6.90
CA PRO A 105 -4.09 -0.81 -7.61
C PRO A 105 -4.01 0.47 -8.46
N LEU A 106 -5.15 1.11 -8.70
CA LEU A 106 -5.27 2.34 -9.49
C LEU A 106 -5.44 3.56 -8.60
N GLY A 107 -4.82 4.67 -8.98
CA GLY A 107 -5.02 5.97 -8.36
C GLY A 107 -6.16 6.75 -8.99
N PHE A 108 -6.62 7.79 -8.32
CA PHE A 108 -7.75 8.61 -8.75
C PHE A 108 -7.44 10.09 -8.64
N LEU A 109 -7.91 10.83 -9.63
CA LEU A 109 -7.80 12.27 -9.69
C LEU A 109 -9.19 12.88 -9.84
N ARG A 110 -9.40 14.04 -9.21
CA ARG A 110 -10.56 14.90 -9.43
C ARG A 110 -10.06 16.31 -9.79
N GLY A 111 -10.40 16.78 -10.99
CA GLY A 111 -9.86 18.05 -11.47
C GLY A 111 -8.33 18.11 -11.47
N GLY A 112 -7.64 17.00 -11.75
CA GLY A 112 -6.17 16.88 -11.72
C GLY A 112 -5.54 16.78 -10.32
N VAL A 113 -6.34 16.79 -9.25
CA VAL A 113 -5.88 16.65 -7.86
C VAL A 113 -6.04 15.19 -7.40
N ASN A 114 -5.00 14.64 -6.78
CA ASN A 114 -5.03 13.28 -6.23
C ASN A 114 -6.04 13.17 -5.09
N ILE A 115 -6.90 12.17 -5.14
CA ILE A 115 -7.89 11.86 -4.12
C ILE A 115 -7.78 10.40 -3.67
N ASN A 116 -8.28 10.11 -2.47
CA ASN A 116 -8.60 8.76 -2.08
C ASN A 116 -10.00 8.41 -2.57
N PHE A 117 -10.23 7.18 -2.97
CA PHE A 117 -11.52 6.77 -3.53
C PHE A 117 -12.72 7.00 -2.59
N TYR A 118 -12.49 7.13 -1.30
CA TYR A 118 -13.52 7.38 -0.29
C TYR A 118 -13.71 8.88 0.05
N ASP A 119 -13.01 9.79 -0.61
CA ASP A 119 -13.13 11.23 -0.33
C ASP A 119 -14.43 11.83 -0.90
N ASP A 120 -15.01 11.18 -1.92
CA ASP A 120 -16.31 11.49 -2.46
C ASP A 120 -17.26 10.30 -2.28
N ALA A 121 -18.41 10.54 -1.65
CA ALA A 121 -19.35 9.47 -1.30
C ALA A 121 -20.07 8.85 -2.53
N GLY A 122 -20.25 9.61 -3.60
CA GLY A 122 -20.81 9.12 -4.86
C GLY A 122 -19.82 8.20 -5.56
N PHE A 123 -18.62 8.67 -5.76
CA PHE A 123 -17.54 7.91 -6.36
C PHE A 123 -17.21 6.64 -5.55
N MET A 124 -17.16 6.75 -4.22
CA MET A 124 -16.93 5.60 -3.36
C MET A 124 -17.94 4.47 -3.62
N ARG A 125 -19.24 4.79 -3.73
CA ARG A 125 -20.26 3.76 -3.98
C ARG A 125 -20.08 3.05 -5.33
N GLU A 126 -19.68 3.80 -6.36
CA GLU A 126 -19.43 3.24 -7.69
C GLU A 126 -18.18 2.36 -7.74
N ILE A 127 -17.13 2.70 -6.96
CA ILE A 127 -15.85 2.00 -7.00
C ILE A 127 -15.78 0.76 -6.09
N VAL A 128 -16.71 0.61 -5.12
CA VAL A 128 -16.71 -0.52 -4.17
C VAL A 128 -16.58 -1.88 -4.87
N PRO A 129 -17.39 -2.24 -5.89
CA PRO A 129 -17.27 -3.55 -6.54
C PRO A 129 -15.87 -3.78 -7.11
N PHE A 130 -15.30 -2.79 -7.80
CA PHE A 130 -13.96 -2.85 -8.35
C PHE A 130 -12.89 -3.07 -7.27
N VAL A 131 -12.97 -2.35 -6.14
CA VAL A 131 -12.02 -2.50 -5.02
C VAL A 131 -12.10 -3.90 -4.43
N ILE A 132 -13.30 -4.44 -4.23
CA ILE A 132 -13.50 -5.81 -3.72
C ILE A 132 -12.91 -6.84 -4.68
N ASP A 133 -13.17 -6.71 -5.98
CA ASP A 133 -12.63 -7.62 -6.98
C ASP A 133 -11.10 -7.55 -7.05
N CYS A 134 -10.50 -6.36 -6.95
CA CYS A 134 -9.05 -6.20 -6.84
C CYS A 134 -8.48 -6.89 -5.60
N MET A 135 -9.14 -6.78 -4.46
CA MET A 135 -8.68 -7.43 -3.23
C MET A 135 -8.82 -8.96 -3.31
N ARG A 136 -9.93 -9.47 -3.85
CA ARG A 136 -10.10 -10.91 -4.10
C ARG A 136 -9.01 -11.45 -5.04
N ALA A 137 -8.71 -10.74 -6.13
CA ALA A 137 -7.63 -11.09 -7.03
C ALA A 137 -6.27 -11.11 -6.32
N GLN A 138 -5.97 -10.13 -5.48
CA GLN A 138 -4.72 -10.08 -4.72
C GLN A 138 -4.63 -11.23 -3.68
N THR A 139 -5.72 -11.57 -3.00
CA THR A 139 -5.72 -12.70 -2.04
C THR A 139 -5.46 -14.04 -2.72
N SER A 140 -5.79 -14.19 -4.01
CA SER A 140 -5.48 -15.39 -4.78
C SER A 140 -3.98 -15.65 -4.99
N TYR A 141 -3.11 -14.66 -4.69
CA TYR A 141 -1.65 -14.82 -4.74
C TYR A 141 -1.07 -15.61 -3.56
N GLY A 142 -1.89 -16.32 -2.81
CA GLY A 142 -1.45 -17.13 -1.67
C GLY A 142 -1.13 -16.29 -0.42
N LEU A 143 -1.89 -15.22 -0.20
CA LEU A 143 -1.75 -14.41 1.02
C LEU A 143 -2.44 -15.09 2.21
N ARG A 144 -2.02 -14.72 3.41
CA ARG A 144 -2.76 -15.06 4.64
C ARG A 144 -4.15 -14.43 4.59
N THR A 145 -5.15 -15.20 5.01
CA THR A 145 -6.55 -14.76 5.05
C THR A 145 -7.07 -14.63 6.48
N ASP A 146 -6.31 -15.10 7.46
CA ASP A 146 -6.63 -15.02 8.89
C ASP A 146 -6.40 -13.63 9.48
N ALA A 147 -5.38 -12.92 9.00
CA ALA A 147 -5.02 -11.61 9.53
C ALA A 147 -4.57 -10.63 8.44
N CYS A 148 -4.74 -9.33 8.68
CA CYS A 148 -4.13 -8.28 7.87
C CYS A 148 -3.84 -7.02 8.70
N VAL A 149 -2.99 -6.17 8.17
CA VAL A 149 -2.74 -4.81 8.66
C VAL A 149 -3.32 -3.79 7.68
N VAL A 150 -3.92 -2.73 8.19
CA VAL A 150 -4.50 -1.65 7.39
C VAL A 150 -3.88 -0.32 7.83
N LEU A 151 -3.30 0.40 6.88
CA LEU A 151 -2.63 1.67 7.14
C LEU A 151 -3.61 2.85 7.03
N GLY A 152 -4.41 3.02 8.07
CA GLY A 152 -5.38 4.11 8.22
C GLY A 152 -6.45 3.80 9.25
N THR A 153 -6.57 4.66 10.25
CA THR A 153 -7.50 4.51 11.40
C THR A 153 -8.83 5.25 11.21
N GLY A 154 -8.93 6.14 10.21
CA GLY A 154 -10.12 6.96 9.96
C GLY A 154 -11.06 6.36 8.91
N LYS A 155 -11.29 7.09 7.80
CA LYS A 155 -12.20 6.67 6.72
C LYS A 155 -11.84 5.32 6.11
N LEU A 156 -10.55 4.97 6.03
CA LEU A 156 -10.12 3.69 5.52
C LEU A 156 -10.59 2.54 6.43
N LYS A 157 -10.46 2.70 7.76
CA LYS A 157 -11.00 1.72 8.71
C LYS A 157 -12.50 1.52 8.51
N GLN A 158 -13.28 2.62 8.42
CA GLN A 158 -14.73 2.54 8.18
C GLN A 158 -15.07 1.83 6.86
N PHE A 159 -14.28 2.06 5.81
CA PHE A 159 -14.43 1.38 4.53
C PHE A 159 -14.14 -0.12 4.65
N MET A 160 -13.05 -0.48 5.31
CA MET A 160 -12.69 -1.88 5.59
C MET A 160 -13.80 -2.61 6.33
N GLU A 161 -14.28 -2.05 7.43
CA GLU A 161 -15.31 -2.67 8.27
C GLU A 161 -16.65 -2.83 7.55
N ARG A 162 -17.01 -1.84 6.71
CA ARG A 162 -18.31 -1.82 6.05
C ARG A 162 -18.35 -2.65 4.77
N TYR A 163 -17.30 -2.67 3.97
CA TYR A 163 -17.34 -3.22 2.62
C TYR A 163 -16.38 -4.39 2.40
N VAL A 164 -15.19 -4.37 3.02
CA VAL A 164 -14.18 -5.39 2.77
C VAL A 164 -14.32 -6.57 3.72
N GLN A 165 -14.48 -6.30 5.01
CA GLN A 165 -14.54 -7.33 6.03
C GLN A 165 -15.70 -8.32 5.83
N PRO A 166 -16.91 -7.94 5.41
CA PRO A 166 -17.98 -8.87 5.09
C PRO A 166 -17.63 -9.84 3.95
N GLU A 167 -16.76 -9.43 3.03
CA GLU A 167 -16.40 -10.18 1.82
C GLU A 167 -15.16 -11.05 1.98
N LEU A 168 -14.13 -10.57 2.70
CA LEU A 168 -12.86 -11.27 2.86
C LEU A 168 -12.69 -11.96 4.21
N GLN A 169 -13.50 -11.60 5.20
CA GLN A 169 -13.68 -12.28 6.49
C GLN A 169 -12.35 -12.51 7.25
N TYR A 170 -11.44 -11.54 7.27
CA TYR A 170 -10.25 -11.61 8.12
C TYR A 170 -10.64 -11.81 9.59
N GLN A 171 -10.05 -12.77 10.28
CA GLN A 171 -10.30 -13.01 11.71
C GLN A 171 -9.70 -11.88 12.56
N LYS A 172 -8.56 -11.32 12.13
CA LYS A 172 -7.86 -10.24 12.83
C LYS A 172 -7.46 -9.13 11.85
N VAL A 173 -7.98 -7.94 12.08
CA VAL A 173 -7.59 -6.74 11.33
C VAL A 173 -6.92 -5.76 12.28
N HIS A 174 -5.65 -5.45 12.04
CA HIS A 174 -4.91 -4.47 12.83
C HIS A 174 -4.81 -3.15 12.08
N TYR A 175 -5.26 -2.06 12.72
CA TYR A 175 -5.25 -0.72 12.13
C TYR A 175 -4.10 0.10 12.69
N LEU A 176 -3.27 0.65 11.80
CA LEU A 176 -2.18 1.57 12.14
C LEU A 176 -2.45 2.95 11.52
N GLU A 177 -1.90 4.00 12.14
CA GLU A 177 -2.00 5.36 11.60
C GLU A 177 -1.39 5.43 10.21
N HIS A 178 -2.01 6.21 9.30
CA HIS A 178 -1.48 6.32 7.93
C HIS A 178 -0.10 7.02 7.92
N PRO A 179 0.91 6.51 7.16
CA PRO A 179 2.26 7.06 7.12
C PRO A 179 2.30 8.57 6.84
N ARG A 180 1.47 9.07 5.93
CA ARG A 180 1.39 10.50 5.63
C ARG A 180 0.94 11.33 6.83
N TYR A 181 -0.01 10.83 7.63
CA TYR A 181 -0.46 11.51 8.85
C TYR A 181 0.67 11.60 9.87
N ILE A 182 1.43 10.53 10.05
CA ILE A 182 2.58 10.50 10.96
C ILE A 182 3.60 11.56 10.53
N MET A 183 4.01 11.54 9.26
CA MET A 183 5.01 12.44 8.74
C MET A 183 4.59 13.91 8.74
N GLN A 184 3.29 14.19 8.57
CA GLN A 184 2.76 15.55 8.52
C GLN A 184 2.48 16.13 9.91
N TYR A 185 2.00 15.32 10.86
CA TYR A 185 1.47 15.82 12.13
C TYR A 185 2.14 15.22 13.37
N ARG A 186 2.90 14.13 13.24
CA ARG A 186 3.49 13.37 14.34
C ARG A 186 4.98 13.09 14.16
N ARG A 187 5.65 13.80 13.28
CA ARG A 187 7.05 13.56 12.90
C ARG A 187 8.02 13.48 14.09
N ARG A 188 7.77 14.25 15.15
CA ARG A 188 8.60 14.22 16.37
C ARG A 188 8.56 12.88 17.13
N PHE A 189 7.58 12.02 16.82
CA PHE A 189 7.40 10.71 17.44
C PHE A 189 7.63 9.57 16.44
N ILE A 190 8.40 9.83 15.38
CA ILE A 190 8.59 8.85 14.30
C ILE A 190 9.11 7.51 14.81
N ASP A 191 10.06 7.52 15.75
CA ASP A 191 10.68 6.31 16.30
C ASP A 191 9.67 5.46 17.09
N ASP A 192 8.75 6.09 17.82
CA ASP A 192 7.67 5.39 18.53
C ASP A 192 6.72 4.71 17.54
N TYR A 193 6.37 5.43 16.44
CA TYR A 193 5.54 4.86 15.38
C TYR A 193 6.23 3.74 14.62
N VAL A 194 7.51 3.87 14.29
CA VAL A 194 8.31 2.82 13.66
C VAL A 194 8.33 1.57 14.55
N THR A 195 8.61 1.73 15.84
CA THR A 195 8.58 0.63 16.82
C THR A 195 7.20 -0.04 16.89
N SER A 196 6.13 0.76 16.95
CA SER A 196 4.75 0.26 16.98
C SER A 196 4.40 -0.55 15.73
N TYR A 197 4.80 -0.07 14.54
CA TYR A 197 4.58 -0.77 13.27
C TYR A 197 5.32 -2.10 13.22
N VAL A 198 6.62 -2.09 13.55
CA VAL A 198 7.45 -3.30 13.55
C VAL A 198 6.90 -4.33 14.52
N THR A 199 6.53 -3.92 15.73
CA THR A 199 5.96 -4.80 16.75
C THR A 199 4.64 -5.41 16.28
N ALA A 200 3.70 -4.59 15.82
CA ALA A 200 2.40 -5.06 15.37
C ALA A 200 2.50 -6.06 14.19
N ILE A 201 3.41 -5.81 13.24
CA ILE A 201 3.62 -6.71 12.10
C ILE A 201 4.26 -8.01 12.57
N ARG A 202 5.31 -7.96 13.41
CA ARG A 202 5.98 -9.16 13.94
C ARG A 202 5.05 -10.03 14.77
N ASP A 203 4.21 -9.44 15.60
CA ASP A 203 3.21 -10.16 16.40
C ASP A 203 2.21 -10.92 15.53
N LEU A 204 1.84 -10.36 14.37
CA LEU A 204 0.94 -11.01 13.43
C LEU A 204 1.65 -12.06 12.56
N VAL A 205 2.92 -11.87 12.23
CA VAL A 205 3.73 -12.83 11.44
C VAL A 205 4.09 -14.04 12.28
N GLY A 206 4.40 -13.86 13.57
CA GLY A 206 4.82 -14.92 14.48
C GLY A 206 3.70 -15.83 15.00
N ASN A 207 2.44 -15.44 14.78
CA ASN A 207 1.27 -16.23 15.10
C ASN A 207 0.76 -16.94 13.85
#